data_5534d010585631e65a78ca3b9e6478e1
#
_entry.id   5534d010585631e65a78ca3b9e6478e1
#
_cell.length_a   1.000
_cell.length_b   1.000
_cell.length_c   1.000
_cell.angle_alpha   90.00
_cell.angle_beta   90.00
_cell.angle_gamma   90.00
#
_symmetry.space_group_name_H-M   'P 1'
#
loop_
_entity.id
_entity.type
_entity.pdbx_description
1 polymer ?
#
loop_
_entity_poly.entity_id
_entity_poly.type
_entity_poly.pdbx_seq_one_letter_code
_entity_poly.pdbx_strand_id
1 'polypeptide(L)'
;MSLTSMSKSIHADNIKKGFYDGLENVPQDFVIFKQLLLIITEVSEAAEELRKNPVDNTIEPYFPSALTLEDSIKAFEERFKDKFQDEIADTFIRLLDLCGYLNINIDEWIDAKLEYNRTRGYKHGKKY
;
A
#
# COMPACT_ATOMS: atom_id res chain seq x y z
N MET A 1 3.44 13.43 7.85
CA MET A 1 3.11 12.16 8.56
C MET A 1 4.15 11.13 8.17
N SER A 2 4.77 10.45 9.14
CA SER A 2 5.70 9.35 8.85
C SER A 2 4.94 8.11 8.35
N LEU A 3 5.64 7.21 7.67
CA LEU A 3 5.05 5.95 7.24
C LEU A 3 4.58 5.11 8.43
N THR A 4 5.33 5.13 9.53
CA THR A 4 4.96 4.43 10.76
C THR A 4 3.69 4.99 11.37
N SER A 5 3.51 6.32 11.40
CA SER A 5 2.25 6.93 11.83
C SER A 5 1.09 6.56 10.90
N MET A 6 1.34 6.60 9.60
CA MET A 6 0.35 6.23 8.59
C MET A 6 -0.06 4.75 8.72
N SER A 7 0.89 3.85 8.96
CA SER A 7 0.61 2.42 9.14
C SER A 7 -0.32 2.16 10.33
N LYS A 8 -0.10 2.85 11.43
CA LYS A 8 -0.96 2.74 12.62
C LYS A 8 -2.37 3.25 12.35
N SER A 9 -2.50 4.36 11.63
CA SER A 9 -3.79 4.93 11.26
C SER A 9 -4.57 4.00 10.33
N ILE A 10 -3.93 3.52 9.27
CA ILE A 10 -4.53 2.59 8.32
C ILE A 10 -5.00 1.31 9.02
N HIS A 11 -4.15 0.74 9.88
CA HIS A 11 -4.50 -0.47 10.62
C HIS A 11 -5.69 -0.25 11.55
N ALA A 12 -5.71 0.86 12.28
CA ALA A 12 -6.84 1.21 13.14
C ALA A 12 -8.15 1.35 12.35
N ASP A 13 -8.11 1.98 11.18
CA ASP A 13 -9.28 2.12 10.31
C ASP A 13 -9.74 0.77 9.75
N ASN A 14 -8.82 -0.12 9.38
CA ASN A 14 -9.15 -1.45 8.90
C ASN A 14 -9.77 -2.33 10.00
N ILE A 15 -9.32 -2.19 11.25
CA ILE A 15 -9.98 -2.84 12.39
C ILE A 15 -11.43 -2.35 12.50
N LYS A 16 -11.66 -1.04 12.45
CA LYS A 16 -13.02 -0.46 12.52
C LYS A 16 -13.92 -0.92 11.37
N LYS A 17 -13.36 -1.17 10.19
CA LYS A 17 -14.07 -1.67 9.02
C LYS A 17 -14.35 -3.17 9.06
N GLY A 18 -13.89 -3.87 10.09
CA GLY A 18 -14.14 -5.31 10.28
C GLY A 18 -13.18 -6.25 9.57
N PHE A 19 -12.10 -5.76 8.95
CA PHE A 19 -11.15 -6.61 8.21
C PHE A 19 -10.39 -7.60 9.09
N TYR A 20 -10.37 -7.38 10.39
CA TYR A 20 -9.72 -8.26 11.37
C TYR A 20 -10.72 -9.04 12.24
N ASP A 21 -12.01 -8.93 11.96
CA ASP A 21 -13.04 -9.67 12.70
C ASP A 21 -12.88 -11.17 12.48
N GLY A 22 -13.03 -11.95 13.55
CA GLY A 22 -12.92 -13.40 13.52
C GLY A 22 -11.49 -13.95 13.45
N LEU A 23 -10.47 -13.09 13.55
CA LEU A 23 -9.06 -13.51 13.47
C LEU A 23 -8.40 -13.75 14.85
N GLU A 24 -9.13 -13.58 15.94
CA GLU A 24 -8.60 -13.66 17.31
C GLU A 24 -7.97 -15.03 17.61
N ASN A 25 -8.54 -16.10 17.06
CA ASN A 25 -8.06 -17.48 17.25
C ASN A 25 -7.30 -18.04 16.04
N VAL A 26 -7.02 -17.20 15.05
CA VAL A 26 -6.23 -17.60 13.87
C VAL A 26 -4.75 -17.40 14.20
N PRO A 27 -3.88 -18.40 13.96
CA PRO A 27 -2.45 -18.22 14.15
C PRO A 27 -1.92 -17.01 13.39
N GLN A 28 -1.05 -16.23 14.03
CA GLN A 28 -0.50 -14.99 13.45
C GLN A 28 0.14 -15.23 12.07
N ASP A 29 0.86 -16.33 11.91
CA ASP A 29 1.50 -16.67 10.64
C ASP A 29 0.49 -16.77 9.48
N PHE A 30 -0.69 -17.32 9.72
CA PHE A 30 -1.73 -17.39 8.70
C PHE A 30 -2.28 -16.01 8.33
N VAL A 31 -2.44 -15.13 9.32
CA VAL A 31 -2.84 -13.74 9.07
C VAL A 31 -1.79 -13.04 8.21
N ILE A 32 -0.51 -13.19 8.55
CA ILE A 32 0.61 -12.62 7.79
C ILE A 32 0.63 -13.16 6.35
N PHE A 33 0.52 -14.49 6.16
CA PHE A 33 0.47 -15.08 4.83
C PHE A 33 -0.70 -14.56 4.00
N LYS A 34 -1.88 -14.45 4.59
CA LYS A 34 -3.04 -13.85 3.93
C LYS A 34 -2.74 -12.43 3.46
N GLN A 35 -2.19 -11.59 4.34
CA GLN A 35 -1.86 -10.21 4.01
C GLN A 35 -0.81 -10.13 2.88
N LEU A 36 0.22 -10.96 2.93
CA LEU A 36 1.23 -11.00 1.86
C LEU A 36 0.64 -11.41 0.52
N LEU A 37 -0.28 -12.40 0.50
CA LEU A 37 -0.97 -12.80 -0.72
C LEU A 37 -1.85 -11.69 -1.27
N LEU A 38 -2.54 -10.93 -0.42
CA LEU A 38 -3.33 -9.78 -0.85
C LEU A 38 -2.45 -8.67 -1.44
N ILE A 39 -1.27 -8.43 -0.88
CA ILE A 39 -0.30 -7.48 -1.45
C ILE A 39 0.13 -7.93 -2.85
N ILE A 40 0.42 -9.22 -3.04
CA ILE A 40 0.76 -9.78 -4.36
C ILE A 40 -0.40 -9.59 -5.35
N THR A 41 -1.64 -9.72 -4.90
CA THR A 41 -2.83 -9.48 -5.72
C THR A 41 -2.85 -8.04 -6.26
N GLU A 42 -2.64 -7.04 -5.40
CA GLU A 42 -2.63 -5.63 -5.85
C GLU A 42 -1.49 -5.36 -6.85
N VAL A 43 -0.31 -5.92 -6.62
CA VAL A 43 0.81 -5.83 -7.59
C VAL A 43 0.43 -6.48 -8.92
N SER A 44 -0.28 -7.61 -8.88
CA SER A 44 -0.75 -8.31 -10.08
C SER A 44 -1.81 -7.49 -10.83
N GLU A 45 -2.69 -6.81 -10.12
CA GLU A 45 -3.70 -5.91 -10.71
C GLU A 45 -3.03 -4.72 -11.39
N ALA A 46 -1.99 -4.13 -10.77
CA ALA A 46 -1.19 -3.09 -11.41
C ALA A 46 -0.54 -3.57 -12.72
N ALA A 47 0.04 -4.78 -12.72
CA ALA A 47 0.62 -5.38 -13.92
C ALA A 47 -0.42 -5.65 -15.01
N GLU A 48 -1.61 -6.10 -14.63
CA GLU A 48 -2.70 -6.35 -15.57
C GLU A 48 -3.23 -5.04 -16.17
N GLU A 49 -3.35 -3.98 -15.38
CA GLU A 49 -3.73 -2.68 -15.90
C GLU A 49 -2.70 -2.14 -16.90
N LEU A 50 -1.40 -2.32 -16.60
CA LEU A 50 -0.32 -1.92 -17.52
C LEU A 50 -0.37 -2.68 -18.86
N ARG A 51 -0.81 -3.94 -18.84
CA ARG A 51 -0.98 -4.73 -20.07
C ARG A 51 -2.11 -4.22 -20.96
N LYS A 52 -3.14 -3.61 -20.36
CA LYS A 52 -4.29 -3.07 -21.08
C LYS A 52 -4.07 -1.64 -21.54
N ASN A 53 -3.44 -0.83 -20.71
CA ASN A 53 -3.30 0.60 -20.92
C ASN A 53 -1.90 1.07 -20.52
N PRO A 54 -1.28 2.00 -21.27
CA PRO A 54 -0.04 2.62 -20.81
C PRO A 54 -0.28 3.42 -19.54
N VAL A 55 0.76 3.57 -18.70
CA VAL A 55 0.69 4.43 -17.53
C VAL A 55 0.51 5.88 -17.96
N ASP A 56 -0.53 6.52 -17.46
CA ASP A 56 -0.76 7.96 -17.66
C ASP A 56 -0.23 8.75 -16.48
N ASN A 57 0.98 9.31 -16.65
CA ASN A 57 1.64 10.10 -15.61
C ASN A 57 1.04 11.52 -15.45
N THR A 58 0.08 11.91 -16.27
CA THR A 58 -0.59 13.22 -16.16
C THR A 58 -1.77 13.19 -15.19
N ILE A 59 -2.20 12.01 -14.74
CA ILE A 59 -3.29 11.85 -13.79
C ILE A 59 -2.77 12.17 -12.38
N GLU A 60 -3.35 13.20 -11.77
CA GLU A 60 -3.10 13.56 -10.39
C GLU A 60 -4.41 13.55 -9.62
N PRO A 61 -4.51 12.78 -8.52
CA PRO A 61 -5.72 12.73 -7.71
C PRO A 61 -5.85 14.04 -6.92
N TYR A 62 -6.61 14.97 -7.44
CA TYR A 62 -6.90 16.24 -6.80
C TYR A 62 -8.38 16.33 -6.44
N PHE A 63 -8.64 16.58 -5.16
CA PHE A 63 -9.98 16.80 -4.64
C PHE A 63 -10.05 18.22 -4.07
N PRO A 64 -10.74 19.15 -4.75
CA PRO A 64 -10.96 20.47 -4.19
C PRO A 64 -11.64 20.37 -2.81
N SER A 65 -11.18 21.17 -1.86
CA SER A 65 -11.72 21.19 -0.49
C SER A 65 -13.22 21.56 -0.42
N ALA A 66 -13.74 22.14 -1.49
CA ALA A 66 -15.16 22.51 -1.62
C ALA A 66 -16.07 21.32 -2.00
N LEU A 67 -15.49 20.15 -2.39
CA LEU A 67 -16.29 18.98 -2.72
C LEU A 67 -16.88 18.34 -1.45
N THR A 68 -18.11 17.87 -1.55
CA THR A 68 -18.67 16.99 -0.51
C THR A 68 -17.95 15.65 -0.55
N LEU A 69 -18.08 14.85 0.53
CA LEU A 69 -17.52 13.49 0.57
C LEU A 69 -18.11 12.63 -0.56
N GLU A 70 -19.40 12.73 -0.81
CA GLU A 70 -20.09 12.01 -1.90
C GLU A 70 -19.52 12.37 -3.27
N ASP A 71 -19.33 13.65 -3.54
CA ASP A 71 -18.75 14.12 -4.80
C ASP A 71 -17.29 13.68 -4.96
N SER A 72 -16.53 13.64 -3.87
CA SER A 72 -15.14 13.15 -3.88
C SER A 72 -15.07 11.66 -4.20
N ILE A 73 -15.95 10.85 -3.61
CA ILE A 73 -16.05 9.41 -3.89
C ILE A 73 -16.39 9.19 -5.38
N LYS A 74 -17.40 9.89 -5.88
CA LYS A 74 -17.82 9.79 -7.27
C LYS A 74 -16.71 10.20 -8.24
N ALA A 75 -16.01 11.30 -7.96
CA ALA A 75 -14.88 11.75 -8.76
C ALA A 75 -13.74 10.72 -8.78
N PHE A 76 -13.45 10.08 -7.65
CA PHE A 76 -12.45 9.02 -7.58
C PHE A 76 -12.85 7.81 -8.43
N GLU A 77 -14.08 7.32 -8.27
CA GLU A 77 -14.59 6.17 -9.02
C GLU A 77 -14.59 6.41 -10.53
N GLU A 78 -14.92 7.61 -10.97
CA GLU A 78 -14.99 7.96 -12.40
C GLU A 78 -13.62 8.17 -13.06
N ARG A 79 -12.62 8.64 -12.31
CA ARG A 79 -11.36 9.13 -12.87
C ARG A 79 -10.12 8.29 -12.52
N PHE A 80 -10.10 7.73 -11.34
CA PHE A 80 -8.86 7.16 -10.77
C PHE A 80 -8.96 5.68 -10.46
N LYS A 81 -10.14 5.19 -10.13
CA LYS A 81 -10.34 3.80 -9.73
C LYS A 81 -9.84 2.84 -10.80
N ASP A 82 -9.17 1.79 -10.37
CA ASP A 82 -8.62 0.72 -11.20
C ASP A 82 -7.54 1.18 -12.21
N LYS A 83 -6.98 2.39 -12.01
CA LYS A 83 -5.80 2.84 -12.76
C LYS A 83 -4.54 2.24 -12.15
N PHE A 84 -3.46 2.21 -12.93
CA PHE A 84 -2.16 1.71 -12.45
C PHE A 84 -1.74 2.35 -11.11
N GLN A 85 -1.86 3.67 -10.99
CA GLN A 85 -1.52 4.40 -9.78
C GLN A 85 -2.40 4.03 -8.59
N ASP A 86 -3.67 3.73 -8.83
CA ASP A 86 -4.61 3.25 -7.79
C ASP A 86 -4.16 1.90 -7.24
N GLU A 87 -3.80 0.96 -8.09
CA GLU A 87 -3.29 -0.36 -7.69
C GLU A 87 -1.94 -0.26 -6.95
N ILE A 88 -1.10 0.68 -7.34
CA ILE A 88 0.13 0.97 -6.60
C ILE A 88 -0.20 1.54 -5.20
N ALA A 89 -1.17 2.44 -5.11
CA ALA A 89 -1.61 2.98 -3.82
C ALA A 89 -2.16 1.87 -2.91
N ASP A 90 -2.98 0.95 -3.45
CA ASP A 90 -3.51 -0.19 -2.71
C ASP A 90 -2.40 -1.12 -2.22
N THR A 91 -1.36 -1.34 -3.03
CA THR A 91 -0.17 -2.10 -2.62
C THR A 91 0.48 -1.46 -1.38
N PHE A 92 0.69 -0.14 -1.40
CA PHE A 92 1.26 0.57 -0.25
C PHE A 92 0.35 0.53 0.97
N ILE A 93 -0.95 0.72 0.80
CA ILE A 93 -1.93 0.67 1.90
C ILE A 93 -1.90 -0.70 2.57
N ARG A 94 -1.88 -1.79 1.81
CA ARG A 94 -1.79 -3.15 2.36
C ARG A 94 -0.47 -3.42 3.06
N LEU A 95 0.66 -2.95 2.51
CA LEU A 95 1.97 -3.05 3.17
C LEU A 95 1.99 -2.30 4.50
N LEU A 96 1.45 -1.09 4.52
CA LEU A 96 1.38 -0.27 5.73
C LEU A 96 0.41 -0.86 6.76
N ASP A 97 -0.71 -1.44 6.33
CA ASP A 97 -1.60 -2.17 7.24
C ASP A 97 -0.88 -3.34 7.92
N LEU A 98 -0.12 -4.12 7.16
CA LEU A 98 0.69 -5.21 7.72
C LEU A 98 1.73 -4.69 8.72
N CYS A 99 2.40 -3.59 8.40
CA CYS A 99 3.33 -2.94 9.34
C CYS A 99 2.61 -2.49 10.63
N GLY A 100 1.40 -1.93 10.51
CA GLY A 100 0.58 -1.54 11.65
C GLY A 100 0.16 -2.74 12.50
N TYR A 101 -0.28 -3.81 11.86
CA TYR A 101 -0.65 -5.07 12.51
C TYR A 101 0.50 -5.66 13.33
N LEU A 102 1.72 -5.64 12.78
CA LEU A 102 2.93 -6.18 13.41
C LEU A 102 3.68 -5.16 14.28
N ASN A 103 3.18 -3.94 14.38
CA ASN A 103 3.83 -2.82 15.08
C ASN A 103 5.29 -2.60 14.64
N ILE A 104 5.54 -2.67 13.33
CA ILE A 104 6.86 -2.43 12.75
C ILE A 104 7.09 -0.92 12.62
N ASN A 105 8.22 -0.41 13.13
CA ASN A 105 8.68 0.94 12.84
C ASN A 105 9.32 0.98 11.44
N ILE A 106 8.46 1.11 10.42
CA ILE A 106 8.90 0.96 9.03
C ILE A 106 9.86 2.08 8.59
N ASP A 107 9.74 3.28 9.14
CA ASP A 107 10.67 4.38 8.83
C ASP A 107 12.10 3.99 9.21
N GLU A 108 12.31 3.48 10.43
CA GLU A 108 13.65 3.05 10.89
C GLU A 108 14.21 1.91 10.04
N TRP A 109 13.37 0.95 9.66
CA TRP A 109 13.81 -0.16 8.82
C TRP A 109 14.22 0.30 7.42
N ILE A 110 13.46 1.23 6.84
CA ILE A 110 13.79 1.82 5.53
C ILE A 110 15.09 2.62 5.63
N ASP A 111 15.24 3.47 6.64
CA ASP A 111 16.44 4.28 6.82
C ASP A 111 17.68 3.40 7.00
N ALA A 112 17.60 2.40 7.88
CA ALA A 112 18.69 1.45 8.09
C ALA A 112 19.05 0.68 6.80
N LYS A 113 18.04 0.27 6.04
CA LYS A 113 18.26 -0.45 4.77
C LYS A 113 18.86 0.44 3.69
N LEU A 114 18.42 1.69 3.60
CA LEU A 114 19.01 2.65 2.67
C LEU A 114 20.47 2.93 3.00
N GLU A 115 20.80 3.09 4.29
CA GLU A 115 22.19 3.28 4.72
C GLU A 115 23.06 2.06 4.39
N TYR A 116 22.57 0.86 4.69
CA TYR A 116 23.26 -0.37 4.30
C TYR A 116 23.48 -0.44 2.78
N ASN A 117 22.48 -0.10 1.99
CA ASN A 117 22.58 -0.14 0.52
C ASN A 117 23.64 0.85 -0.03
N ARG A 118 23.85 2.00 0.61
CA ARG A 118 24.90 2.96 0.24
C ARG A 118 26.30 2.37 0.38
N THR A 119 26.49 1.42 1.29
CA THR A 119 27.80 0.76 1.51
C THR A 119 28.08 -0.36 0.50
N ARG A 120 27.09 -0.76 -0.28
CA ARG A 120 27.22 -1.87 -1.25
C ARG A 120 27.78 -1.41 -2.57
N GLY A 121 28.53 -2.26 -3.23
CA GLY A 121 29.13 -1.99 -4.53
C GLY A 121 28.10 -1.90 -5.66
N TYR A 122 28.60 -1.64 -6.86
CA TYR A 122 27.79 -1.50 -8.07
C TYR A 122 26.80 -2.66 -8.25
N LYS A 123 25.53 -2.32 -8.45
CA LYS A 123 24.41 -3.28 -8.54
C LYS A 123 24.35 -4.25 -7.36
N HIS A 124 24.86 -3.85 -6.19
CA HIS A 124 24.92 -4.73 -4.99
C HIS A 124 25.55 -6.11 -5.27
N GLY A 125 26.47 -6.20 -6.25
CA GLY A 125 27.09 -7.46 -6.66
C GLY A 125 26.22 -8.33 -7.57
N LYS A 126 25.06 -7.86 -7.99
CA LYS A 126 24.14 -8.58 -8.88
C LYS A 126 24.43 -8.26 -10.35
N LYS A 127 24.19 -9.22 -11.23
CA LYS A 127 24.32 -9.02 -12.68
C LYS A 127 23.16 -8.19 -13.27
N TYR A 128 22.02 -8.18 -12.59
CA TYR A 128 20.77 -7.54 -13.05
C TYR A 128 20.03 -6.89 -11.89
#